data_e1fb0c866880b2a11c788d5efa1e219d
#
_entry.id   e1fb0c866880b2a11c788d5efa1e219d
#
_cell.length_a   1.000
_cell.length_b   1.000
_cell.length_c   1.000
_cell.angle_alpha   90.00
_cell.angle_beta   90.00
_cell.angle_gamma   90.00
#
_symmetry.space_group_name_H-M   'P 1'
#
loop_
_entity.id
_entity.type
_entity.pdbx_description
1 polymer ?
#
loop_
_entity_poly.entity_id
_entity_poly.type
_entity_poly.pdbx_seq_one_letter_code
_entity_poly.pdbx_strand_id
1 'polypeptide(L)'
;MKFLRKLILSAFFISTLSLVGTSANAACKARLGDFDWSSANIHTAISAFILEKGYGCEVSVTKGSTTPIMAAHYDGQLDVITEVWYDNLIANYEPYVENGTINNIGVNTPDSQQAFYVDKTTADKYNLKSVEDMKDPKIAALFKDPENPSKGRMTSCISGWTCYTVNLVKQKEYGLDAFYTNFDPGSGGALDAAIAGAFAKKKPIFTYYWAPTGLMGKVDLVRLTEPKWSKKCWDDMS
;
A
#
# COMPACT_ATOMS: atom_id res chain seq x y z
N MET A 1 -40.15 32.82 -67.37
CA MET A 1 -39.83 33.31 -66.04
C MET A 1 -40.38 32.48 -64.88
N LYS A 2 -41.15 31.45 -65.07
CA LYS A 2 -41.68 30.59 -63.98
C LYS A 2 -40.85 29.33 -63.63
N PHE A 3 -39.92 28.97 -64.52
CA PHE A 3 -39.07 27.76 -64.34
C PHE A 3 -37.81 28.02 -63.48
N LEU A 4 -37.29 29.25 -63.48
CA LEU A 4 -36.07 29.62 -62.74
C LEU A 4 -36.34 29.80 -61.23
N ARG A 5 -37.61 30.03 -60.83
CA ARG A 5 -37.99 30.26 -59.41
C ARG A 5 -38.15 28.98 -58.60
N LYS A 6 -38.30 27.83 -59.26
CA LYS A 6 -38.43 26.52 -58.58
C LYS A 6 -37.08 25.85 -58.30
N LEU A 7 -36.03 26.20 -59.02
CA LEU A 7 -34.68 25.64 -58.77
C LEU A 7 -33.97 26.32 -57.60
N ILE A 8 -34.31 27.54 -57.26
CA ILE A 8 -33.65 28.29 -56.14
C ILE A 8 -34.19 27.88 -54.75
N LEU A 9 -35.45 27.41 -54.68
CA LEU A 9 -36.04 26.93 -53.40
C LEU A 9 -35.57 25.53 -53.01
N SER A 10 -35.13 24.71 -53.96
CA SER A 10 -34.62 23.33 -53.64
C SER A 10 -33.17 23.33 -53.18
N ALA A 11 -32.40 24.38 -53.45
CA ALA A 11 -31.00 24.45 -53.04
C ALA A 11 -30.79 24.96 -51.60
N PHE A 12 -31.83 25.54 -50.98
CA PHE A 12 -31.74 26.13 -49.62
C PHE A 12 -32.09 25.15 -48.50
N PHE A 13 -32.62 23.95 -48.86
CA PHE A 13 -33.06 22.96 -47.86
C PHE A 13 -32.04 21.83 -47.56
N ILE A 14 -30.90 21.83 -48.29
CA ILE A 14 -29.86 20.79 -48.13
C ILE A 14 -28.68 21.26 -47.27
N SER A 15 -28.59 22.55 -46.87
CA SER A 15 -27.44 23.10 -46.16
C SER A 15 -27.56 23.13 -44.63
N THR A 16 -28.62 22.57 -44.01
CA THR A 16 -28.80 22.65 -42.56
C THR A 16 -28.64 21.31 -41.82
N LEU A 17 -28.08 20.29 -42.48
CA LEU A 17 -27.97 18.96 -41.88
C LEU A 17 -26.50 18.49 -41.69
N SER A 18 -25.58 19.38 -41.31
CA SER A 18 -24.19 19.00 -41.10
C SER A 18 -23.50 19.69 -39.93
N LEU A 19 -24.22 19.98 -38.87
CA LEU A 19 -23.65 20.45 -37.60
C LEU A 19 -24.19 19.65 -36.43
N VAL A 20 -24.22 18.31 -36.60
CA VAL A 20 -24.07 17.45 -35.42
C VAL A 20 -22.59 17.48 -35.15
N GLY A 21 -22.15 18.46 -34.37
CA GLY A 21 -20.86 18.46 -33.78
C GLY A 21 -20.71 17.17 -32.98
N THR A 22 -19.97 16.20 -33.52
CA THR A 22 -19.39 15.17 -32.69
C THR A 22 -18.53 15.90 -31.71
N SER A 23 -19.05 16.12 -30.48
CA SER A 23 -18.21 16.43 -29.35
C SER A 23 -17.18 15.30 -29.34
N ALA A 24 -15.98 15.60 -29.81
CA ALA A 24 -14.84 14.74 -29.55
C ALA A 24 -14.69 14.76 -28.03
N ASN A 25 -15.36 13.84 -27.34
CA ASN A 25 -15.02 13.51 -25.97
C ASN A 25 -13.54 13.14 -26.06
N ALA A 26 -12.69 14.03 -25.56
CA ALA A 26 -11.31 13.67 -25.32
C ALA A 26 -11.37 12.40 -24.48
N ALA A 27 -10.92 11.28 -25.07
CA ALA A 27 -10.99 10.00 -24.39
C ALA A 27 -10.29 10.13 -23.04
N CYS A 28 -11.05 9.90 -21.96
CA CYS A 28 -10.51 9.93 -20.62
C CYS A 28 -9.36 8.91 -20.54
N LYS A 29 -8.18 9.36 -20.06
CA LYS A 29 -7.05 8.49 -19.81
C LYS A 29 -6.67 8.58 -18.34
N ALA A 30 -6.36 7.46 -17.72
CA ALA A 30 -5.93 7.39 -16.33
C ALA A 30 -4.76 6.40 -16.18
N ARG A 31 -3.66 6.87 -15.59
CA ARG A 31 -2.48 6.08 -15.30
C ARG A 31 -2.44 5.84 -13.80
N LEU A 32 -2.68 4.59 -13.37
CA LEU A 32 -2.75 4.21 -11.98
C LEU A 32 -1.44 3.60 -11.52
N GLY A 33 -0.95 4.03 -10.35
CA GLY A 33 0.10 3.34 -9.63
C GLY A 33 -0.50 2.24 -8.75
N ASP A 34 0.08 1.04 -8.82
CA ASP A 34 -0.36 -0.13 -8.05
C ASP A 34 0.83 -0.66 -7.25
N PHE A 35 0.76 -0.55 -5.94
CA PHE A 35 1.78 -1.09 -5.06
C PHE A 35 1.74 -2.62 -5.04
N ASP A 36 2.87 -3.25 -4.70
CA ASP A 36 3.08 -4.69 -4.75
C ASP A 36 2.59 -5.44 -3.50
N TRP A 37 1.49 -4.98 -2.89
CA TRP A 37 0.79 -5.69 -1.81
C TRP A 37 -0.71 -5.81 -2.06
N SER A 38 -1.32 -6.81 -1.42
CA SER A 38 -2.66 -7.29 -1.79
C SER A 38 -3.78 -6.26 -1.62
N SER A 39 -3.78 -5.43 -0.56
CA SER A 39 -4.83 -4.41 -0.36
C SER A 39 -4.78 -3.33 -1.44
N ALA A 40 -3.59 -2.83 -1.79
CA ALA A 40 -3.42 -1.85 -2.86
C ALA A 40 -3.92 -2.42 -4.21
N ASN A 41 -3.58 -3.68 -4.52
CA ASN A 41 -4.03 -4.32 -5.75
C ASN A 41 -5.57 -4.37 -5.85
N ILE A 42 -6.28 -4.62 -4.74
CA ILE A 42 -7.74 -4.61 -4.71
C ILE A 42 -8.27 -3.19 -4.96
N HIS A 43 -7.76 -2.18 -4.26
CA HIS A 43 -8.19 -0.79 -4.44
C HIS A 43 -7.92 -0.30 -5.86
N THR A 44 -6.74 -0.60 -6.42
CA THR A 44 -6.38 -0.24 -7.79
C THR A 44 -7.27 -0.93 -8.80
N ALA A 45 -7.55 -2.23 -8.63
CA ALA A 45 -8.42 -2.98 -9.53
C ALA A 45 -9.87 -2.44 -9.52
N ILE A 46 -10.41 -2.09 -8.35
CA ILE A 46 -11.74 -1.49 -8.22
C ILE A 46 -11.77 -0.12 -8.93
N SER A 47 -10.76 0.72 -8.68
CA SER A 47 -10.68 2.05 -9.29
C SER A 47 -10.54 1.97 -10.80
N ALA A 48 -9.70 1.09 -11.32
CA ALA A 48 -9.55 0.83 -12.74
C ALA A 48 -10.88 0.39 -13.37
N PHE A 49 -11.58 -0.56 -12.73
CA PHE A 49 -12.89 -1.04 -13.21
C PHE A 49 -13.94 0.09 -13.27
N ILE A 50 -14.00 0.93 -12.24
CA ILE A 50 -14.95 2.06 -12.21
C ILE A 50 -14.60 3.07 -13.31
N LEU A 51 -13.34 3.41 -13.49
CA LEU A 51 -12.90 4.35 -14.53
C LEU A 51 -13.17 3.80 -15.93
N GLU A 52 -12.87 2.53 -16.19
CA GLU A 52 -13.11 1.90 -17.49
C GLU A 52 -14.60 1.73 -17.79
N LYS A 53 -15.36 1.13 -16.87
CA LYS A 53 -16.76 0.73 -17.11
C LYS A 53 -17.76 1.84 -16.80
N GLY A 54 -17.47 2.68 -15.80
CA GLY A 54 -18.36 3.77 -15.39
C GLY A 54 -18.14 5.04 -16.17
N TYR A 55 -16.89 5.36 -16.49
CA TYR A 55 -16.51 6.63 -17.13
C TYR A 55 -15.96 6.47 -18.56
N GLY A 56 -15.75 5.25 -19.03
CA GLY A 56 -15.24 4.99 -20.38
C GLY A 56 -13.78 5.39 -20.59
N CYS A 57 -12.99 5.47 -19.51
CA CYS A 57 -11.60 5.85 -19.58
C CYS A 57 -10.74 4.72 -20.14
N GLU A 58 -9.65 5.07 -20.85
CA GLU A 58 -8.53 4.18 -21.13
C GLU A 58 -7.65 4.15 -19.87
N VAL A 59 -7.54 3.01 -19.20
CA VAL A 59 -6.78 2.87 -17.96
C VAL A 59 -5.51 2.07 -18.21
N SER A 60 -4.39 2.57 -17.68
CA SER A 60 -3.13 1.82 -17.56
C SER A 60 -2.71 1.68 -16.11
N VAL A 61 -2.12 0.55 -15.75
CA VAL A 61 -1.67 0.26 -14.38
C VAL A 61 -0.18 -0.06 -14.39
N THR A 62 0.59 0.66 -13.59
CA THR A 62 2.02 0.42 -13.37
C THR A 62 2.22 -0.15 -11.97
N LYS A 63 2.82 -1.35 -11.89
CA LYS A 63 3.10 -2.03 -10.62
C LYS A 63 4.51 -1.76 -10.13
N GLY A 64 4.68 -1.66 -8.82
CA GLY A 64 6.00 -1.53 -8.21
C GLY A 64 5.96 -1.35 -6.70
N SER A 65 7.14 -1.33 -6.09
CA SER A 65 7.31 -1.00 -4.69
C SER A 65 7.12 0.50 -4.44
N THR A 66 7.09 0.90 -3.18
CA THR A 66 6.73 2.28 -2.77
C THR A 66 7.58 3.34 -3.46
N THR A 67 8.90 3.20 -3.41
CA THR A 67 9.82 4.26 -3.89
C THR A 67 9.65 4.58 -5.38
N PRO A 68 9.71 3.62 -6.33
CA PRO A 68 9.57 3.94 -7.75
C PRO A 68 8.16 4.40 -8.13
N ILE A 69 7.11 3.87 -7.51
CA ILE A 69 5.72 4.29 -7.79
C ILE A 69 5.47 5.71 -7.31
N MET A 70 5.93 6.07 -6.11
CA MET A 70 5.81 7.44 -5.60
C MET A 70 6.63 8.43 -6.44
N ALA A 71 7.85 8.08 -6.84
CA ALA A 71 8.67 8.92 -7.72
C ALA A 71 7.95 9.19 -9.05
N ALA A 72 7.40 8.14 -9.70
CA ALA A 72 6.65 8.29 -10.94
C ALA A 72 5.38 9.16 -10.76
N HIS A 73 4.75 9.11 -9.59
CA HIS A 73 3.61 9.97 -9.28
C HIS A 73 4.02 11.43 -9.06
N TYR A 74 5.11 11.68 -8.33
CA TYR A 74 5.66 13.02 -8.13
C TYR A 74 6.08 13.69 -9.45
N ASP A 75 6.59 12.89 -10.39
CA ASP A 75 7.00 13.34 -11.73
C ASP A 75 5.83 13.46 -12.72
N GLY A 76 4.57 13.25 -12.27
CA GLY A 76 3.39 13.32 -13.12
C GLY A 76 3.28 12.22 -14.17
N GLN A 77 4.00 11.10 -13.99
CA GLN A 77 3.89 9.92 -14.86
C GLN A 77 2.70 9.03 -14.48
N LEU A 78 2.19 9.15 -13.27
CA LEU A 78 1.00 8.49 -12.76
C LEU A 78 -0.01 9.53 -12.27
N ASP A 79 -1.30 9.26 -12.53
CA ASP A 79 -2.37 10.19 -12.20
C ASP A 79 -3.01 9.87 -10.84
N VAL A 80 -3.10 8.60 -10.47
CA VAL A 80 -3.80 8.14 -9.27
C VAL A 80 -3.03 7.02 -8.58
N ILE A 81 -2.92 7.11 -7.26
CA ILE A 81 -2.54 6.03 -6.36
C ILE A 81 -3.65 5.85 -5.33
N THR A 82 -4.10 4.63 -5.14
CA THR A 82 -5.34 4.32 -4.38
C THR A 82 -5.12 3.97 -2.92
N GLU A 83 -3.88 3.67 -2.51
CA GLU A 83 -3.54 3.36 -1.13
C GLU A 83 -2.13 3.88 -0.81
N VAL A 84 -2.03 4.96 -0.07
CA VAL A 84 -0.76 5.57 0.35
C VAL A 84 -0.68 5.57 1.87
N TRP A 85 0.36 4.95 2.42
CA TRP A 85 0.70 4.99 3.84
C TRP A 85 1.55 6.25 4.11
N TYR A 86 0.90 7.41 4.03
CA TYR A 86 1.57 8.72 3.99
C TYR A 86 2.37 9.02 5.26
N ASP A 87 1.95 8.51 6.42
CA ASP A 87 2.72 8.69 7.67
C ASP A 87 4.13 8.10 7.59
N ASN A 88 4.35 7.06 6.77
CA ASN A 88 5.67 6.51 6.51
C ASN A 88 6.47 7.34 5.50
N LEU A 89 5.85 8.33 4.84
CA LEU A 89 6.41 9.11 3.74
C LEU A 89 6.56 10.60 4.08
N ILE A 90 6.32 11.01 5.33
CA ILE A 90 6.14 12.42 5.74
C ILE A 90 7.17 13.36 5.10
N ALA A 91 8.46 13.06 5.18
CA ALA A 91 9.50 13.90 4.63
C ALA A 91 9.43 14.06 3.09
N ASN A 92 8.83 13.09 2.39
CA ASN A 92 8.79 13.02 0.93
C ASN A 92 7.37 13.19 0.35
N TYR A 93 6.33 13.28 1.17
CA TYR A 93 4.94 13.37 0.74
C TYR A 93 4.34 14.77 0.95
N GLU A 94 4.46 15.30 2.18
CA GLU A 94 3.88 16.60 2.53
C GLU A 94 4.30 17.75 1.59
N PRO A 95 5.58 17.92 1.19
CA PRO A 95 5.97 18.99 0.29
C PRO A 95 5.24 18.97 -1.07
N TYR A 96 4.92 17.79 -1.58
CA TYR A 96 4.19 17.65 -2.85
C TYR A 96 2.68 17.93 -2.72
N VAL A 97 2.12 17.70 -1.53
CA VAL A 97 0.75 18.10 -1.21
C VAL A 97 0.67 19.62 -1.00
N GLU A 98 1.61 20.18 -0.24
CA GLU A 98 1.65 21.61 0.07
C GLU A 98 1.85 22.49 -1.18
N ASN A 99 2.67 22.05 -2.11
CA ASN A 99 2.91 22.79 -3.37
C ASN A 99 1.85 22.49 -4.46
N GLY A 100 0.88 21.61 -4.18
CA GLY A 100 -0.22 21.28 -5.10
C GLY A 100 0.15 20.32 -6.24
N THR A 101 1.33 19.70 -6.21
CA THR A 101 1.71 18.65 -7.17
C THR A 101 0.83 17.41 -7.00
N ILE A 102 0.48 17.07 -5.75
CA ILE A 102 -0.42 15.96 -5.39
C ILE A 102 -1.65 16.52 -4.69
N ASN A 103 -2.81 15.96 -5.03
CA ASN A 103 -4.05 16.19 -4.31
C ASN A 103 -4.38 14.98 -3.44
N ASN A 104 -4.34 15.13 -2.12
CA ASN A 104 -4.87 14.13 -1.20
C ASN A 104 -6.40 14.25 -1.19
N ILE A 105 -7.09 13.26 -1.75
CA ILE A 105 -8.55 13.26 -1.88
C ILE A 105 -9.28 12.62 -0.69
N GLY A 106 -8.55 12.13 0.29
CA GLY A 106 -9.10 11.62 1.53
C GLY A 106 -8.58 10.23 1.95
N VAL A 107 -9.12 9.75 3.05
CA VAL A 107 -8.76 8.46 3.65
C VAL A 107 -9.74 7.40 3.16
N ASN A 108 -9.22 6.36 2.50
CA ASN A 108 -10.01 5.23 2.02
C ASN A 108 -10.11 4.09 3.05
N THR A 109 -9.14 3.97 3.95
CA THR A 109 -9.06 2.90 4.97
C THR A 109 -8.79 3.52 6.34
N PRO A 110 -9.83 4.06 7.01
CA PRO A 110 -9.67 4.56 8.38
C PRO A 110 -9.27 3.42 9.32
N ASP A 111 -8.59 3.75 10.40
CA ASP A 111 -8.10 2.79 11.41
C ASP A 111 -7.07 1.78 10.90
N SER A 112 -6.42 2.06 9.76
CA SER A 112 -5.27 1.28 9.31
C SER A 112 -4.17 1.29 10.36
N GLN A 113 -3.53 0.14 10.54
CA GLN A 113 -2.44 0.01 11.51
C GLN A 113 -1.36 -0.93 11.00
N GLN A 114 -0.14 -0.65 11.39
CA GLN A 114 1.01 -1.53 11.19
C GLN A 114 1.74 -1.69 12.53
N ALA A 115 2.25 -2.88 12.82
CA ALA A 115 2.89 -3.16 14.10
C ALA A 115 3.74 -4.43 14.05
N PHE A 116 4.36 -4.75 15.19
CA PHE A 116 4.93 -6.05 15.46
C PHE A 116 3.88 -6.96 16.09
N TYR A 117 3.85 -8.21 15.62
CA TYR A 117 2.84 -9.21 16.01
C TYR A 117 3.50 -10.54 16.39
N VAL A 118 2.82 -11.27 17.25
CA VAL A 118 3.14 -12.67 17.60
C VAL A 118 1.89 -13.50 17.39
N ASP A 119 2.02 -14.76 16.99
CA ASP A 119 0.87 -15.66 16.94
C ASP A 119 0.20 -15.80 18.32
N LYS A 120 -1.13 -15.86 18.32
CA LYS A 120 -1.93 -15.83 19.54
C LYS A 120 -1.58 -17.01 20.50
N THR A 121 -1.30 -18.18 19.98
CA THR A 121 -0.97 -19.35 20.78
C THR A 121 0.29 -19.12 21.62
N THR A 122 1.32 -18.55 21.00
CA THR A 122 2.57 -18.21 21.70
C THR A 122 2.38 -17.03 22.64
N ALA A 123 1.65 -15.98 22.20
CA ALA A 123 1.37 -14.81 23.03
C ALA A 123 0.63 -15.21 24.33
N ASP A 124 -0.43 -16.00 24.23
CA ASP A 124 -1.21 -16.46 25.39
C ASP A 124 -0.38 -17.35 26.32
N LYS A 125 0.37 -18.29 25.75
CA LYS A 125 1.17 -19.25 26.52
C LYS A 125 2.26 -18.60 27.36
N TYR A 126 2.88 -17.55 26.83
CA TYR A 126 4.00 -16.85 27.47
C TYR A 126 3.63 -15.45 27.97
N ASN A 127 2.33 -15.09 27.91
CA ASN A 127 1.79 -13.78 28.33
C ASN A 127 2.51 -12.59 27.66
N LEU A 128 2.80 -12.70 26.36
CA LEU A 128 3.47 -11.67 25.56
C LEU A 128 2.46 -10.57 25.19
N LYS A 129 2.76 -9.32 25.55
CA LYS A 129 1.86 -8.16 25.34
C LYS A 129 2.56 -6.97 24.71
N SER A 130 3.87 -6.88 24.84
CA SER A 130 4.66 -5.73 24.45
C SER A 130 5.97 -6.14 23.78
N VAL A 131 6.61 -5.20 23.10
CA VAL A 131 7.95 -5.41 22.56
C VAL A 131 9.00 -5.62 23.64
N GLU A 132 8.74 -5.16 24.88
CA GLU A 132 9.63 -5.40 26.01
C GLU A 132 9.69 -6.89 26.40
N ASP A 133 8.55 -7.60 26.30
CA ASP A 133 8.48 -9.03 26.60
C ASP A 133 9.33 -9.86 25.63
N MET A 134 9.60 -9.32 24.45
CA MET A 134 10.41 -9.97 23.42
C MET A 134 11.92 -9.95 23.70
N LYS A 135 12.38 -9.18 24.69
CA LYS A 135 13.79 -9.07 25.07
C LYS A 135 14.31 -10.23 25.96
N ASP A 136 13.45 -11.13 26.38
CA ASP A 136 13.88 -12.34 27.11
C ASP A 136 14.53 -13.32 26.12
N PRO A 137 15.79 -13.76 26.36
CA PRO A 137 16.45 -14.75 25.52
C PRO A 137 15.70 -16.07 25.39
N LYS A 138 14.91 -16.46 26.42
CA LYS A 138 14.07 -17.66 26.38
C LYS A 138 12.89 -17.48 25.41
N ILE A 139 12.36 -16.28 25.32
CA ILE A 139 11.31 -15.94 24.35
C ILE A 139 11.90 -15.88 22.94
N ALA A 140 13.04 -15.22 22.77
CA ALA A 140 13.70 -15.14 21.46
C ALA A 140 14.02 -16.56 20.90
N ALA A 141 14.41 -17.49 21.75
CA ALA A 141 14.70 -18.87 21.37
C ALA A 141 13.49 -19.64 20.80
N LEU A 142 12.24 -19.20 21.07
CA LEU A 142 11.03 -19.78 20.48
C LEU A 142 10.92 -19.51 18.97
N PHE A 143 11.47 -18.39 18.53
CA PHE A 143 11.45 -17.87 17.16
C PHE A 143 12.76 -18.12 16.42
N LYS A 144 13.49 -19.17 16.80
CA LYS A 144 14.86 -19.45 16.34
C LYS A 144 15.07 -19.22 14.85
N ASP A 145 16.07 -18.40 14.51
CA ASP A 145 16.45 -18.15 13.14
C ASP A 145 17.27 -19.32 12.57
N PRO A 146 16.83 -19.95 11.46
CA PRO A 146 17.60 -21.03 10.82
C PRO A 146 18.98 -20.61 10.31
N GLU A 147 19.14 -19.33 9.92
CA GLU A 147 20.39 -18.79 9.36
C GLU A 147 21.30 -18.24 10.45
N ASN A 148 20.75 -17.82 11.58
CA ASN A 148 21.48 -17.38 12.76
C ASN A 148 20.91 -18.01 14.03
N PRO A 149 21.26 -19.26 14.36
CA PRO A 149 20.67 -19.99 15.47
C PRO A 149 20.90 -19.41 16.87
N SER A 150 21.77 -18.39 17.00
CA SER A 150 21.99 -17.66 18.25
C SER A 150 20.92 -16.60 18.52
N LYS A 151 20.08 -16.29 17.53
CA LYS A 151 19.01 -15.29 17.60
C LYS A 151 17.66 -15.88 17.22
N GLY A 152 16.61 -15.18 17.61
CA GLY A 152 15.28 -15.33 17.01
C GLY A 152 15.22 -14.66 15.63
N ARG A 153 14.22 -15.02 14.83
CA ARG A 153 13.87 -14.34 13.57
C ARG A 153 12.66 -13.45 13.78
N MET A 154 12.78 -12.18 13.41
CA MET A 154 11.64 -11.32 13.17
C MET A 154 11.42 -11.27 11.67
N THR A 155 10.31 -11.83 11.18
CA THR A 155 9.90 -11.71 9.78
C THR A 155 9.38 -10.30 9.56
N SER A 156 10.16 -9.47 8.90
CA SER A 156 9.98 -8.02 8.84
C SER A 156 9.30 -7.56 7.56
N CYS A 157 9.31 -6.26 7.37
CA CYS A 157 8.88 -5.60 6.15
C CYS A 157 9.88 -5.85 5.00
N ILE A 158 9.43 -5.66 3.78
CA ILE A 158 10.18 -5.92 2.55
C ILE A 158 11.02 -4.69 2.19
N SER A 159 12.25 -4.89 1.75
CA SER A 159 13.08 -3.83 1.17
C SER A 159 12.36 -3.25 -0.07
N GLY A 160 12.37 -1.91 -0.18
CA GLY A 160 11.57 -1.19 -1.19
C GLY A 160 10.22 -0.68 -0.68
N TRP A 161 9.73 -1.17 0.47
CA TRP A 161 8.65 -0.54 1.22
C TRP A 161 9.22 0.37 2.32
N THR A 162 8.55 1.47 2.60
CA THR A 162 9.03 2.43 3.63
C THR A 162 9.10 1.84 5.04
N CYS A 163 8.21 0.90 5.38
CA CYS A 163 8.24 0.20 6.67
C CYS A 163 9.53 -0.60 6.91
N TYR A 164 10.30 -0.93 5.88
CA TYR A 164 11.58 -1.63 6.05
C TYR A 164 12.55 -0.83 6.91
N THR A 165 12.80 0.42 6.52
CA THR A 165 13.67 1.32 7.29
C THR A 165 13.11 1.61 8.67
N VAL A 166 11.81 1.88 8.76
CA VAL A 166 11.11 2.10 10.04
C VAL A 166 11.32 0.92 10.99
N ASN A 167 11.16 -0.32 10.51
CA ASN A 167 11.33 -1.51 11.34
C ASN A 167 12.78 -1.73 11.77
N LEU A 168 13.77 -1.43 10.92
CA LEU A 168 15.18 -1.50 11.31
C LEU A 168 15.48 -0.54 12.46
N VAL A 169 15.01 0.70 12.37
CA VAL A 169 15.18 1.69 13.42
C VAL A 169 14.45 1.27 14.69
N LYS A 170 13.17 0.89 14.60
CA LYS A 170 12.39 0.40 15.75
C LYS A 170 13.06 -0.80 16.42
N GLN A 171 13.54 -1.76 15.65
CA GLN A 171 14.21 -2.94 16.20
C GLN A 171 15.47 -2.55 17.01
N LYS A 172 16.23 -1.61 16.49
CA LYS A 172 17.44 -1.08 17.18
C LYS A 172 17.07 -0.27 18.42
N GLU A 173 16.18 0.70 18.28
CA GLU A 173 15.80 1.59 19.39
C GLU A 173 15.08 0.84 20.52
N TYR A 174 14.35 -0.23 20.20
CA TYR A 174 13.77 -1.10 21.22
C TYR A 174 14.77 -2.12 21.78
N GLY A 175 15.99 -2.18 21.26
CA GLY A 175 17.01 -3.15 21.69
C GLY A 175 16.70 -4.59 21.29
N LEU A 176 15.82 -4.78 20.31
CA LEU A 176 15.44 -6.11 19.81
C LEU A 176 16.50 -6.70 18.87
N ASP A 177 17.36 -5.90 18.30
CA ASP A 177 18.45 -6.31 17.41
C ASP A 177 19.51 -7.17 18.13
N ALA A 178 19.61 -7.06 19.47
CA ALA A 178 20.41 -7.98 20.28
C ALA A 178 19.87 -9.42 20.26
N PHE A 179 18.54 -9.61 20.13
CA PHE A 179 17.85 -10.86 20.28
C PHE A 179 17.34 -11.45 18.97
N TYR A 180 17.08 -10.64 17.95
CA TYR A 180 16.46 -11.05 16.69
C TYR A 180 17.24 -10.58 15.48
N THR A 181 17.25 -11.41 14.43
CA THR A 181 17.59 -10.98 13.08
C THR A 181 16.37 -10.33 12.43
N ASN A 182 16.59 -9.28 11.66
CA ASN A 182 15.57 -8.70 10.79
C ASN A 182 15.57 -9.50 9.47
N PHE A 183 14.54 -10.30 9.23
CA PHE A 183 14.43 -11.13 8.05
C PHE A 183 13.50 -10.47 7.03
N ASP A 184 14.05 -10.13 5.86
CA ASP A 184 13.28 -9.67 4.70
C ASP A 184 12.76 -10.87 3.92
N PRO A 185 11.44 -11.07 3.82
CA PRO A 185 10.86 -12.17 3.05
C PRO A 185 10.93 -11.96 1.52
N GLY A 186 11.34 -10.79 1.04
CA GLY A 186 11.57 -10.46 -0.36
C GLY A 186 10.32 -10.05 -1.16
N SER A 187 9.11 -10.33 -0.68
CA SER A 187 7.85 -9.88 -1.28
C SER A 187 6.68 -9.95 -0.32
N GLY A 188 5.62 -9.18 -0.57
CA GLY A 188 4.39 -9.23 0.22
C GLY A 188 3.76 -10.63 0.24
N GLY A 189 3.74 -11.31 -0.91
CA GLY A 189 3.26 -12.68 -0.99
C GLY A 189 4.10 -13.68 -0.19
N ALA A 190 5.41 -13.48 -0.10
CA ALA A 190 6.30 -14.31 0.72
C ALA A 190 6.10 -14.03 2.22
N LEU A 191 5.84 -12.77 2.61
CA LEU A 191 5.46 -12.42 3.98
C LEU A 191 4.14 -13.10 4.37
N ASP A 192 3.12 -13.00 3.53
CA ASP A 192 1.83 -13.68 3.73
C ASP A 192 2.01 -15.20 3.87
N ALA A 193 2.81 -15.80 2.99
CA ALA A 193 3.10 -17.23 3.01
C ALA A 193 3.88 -17.66 4.27
N ALA A 194 4.81 -16.84 4.76
CA ALA A 194 5.55 -17.11 5.99
C ALA A 194 4.60 -17.16 7.20
N ILE A 195 3.70 -16.17 7.31
CA ILE A 195 2.70 -16.11 8.39
C ILE A 195 1.73 -17.29 8.28
N ALA A 196 1.07 -17.47 7.13
CA ALA A 196 0.12 -18.57 6.91
C ALA A 196 0.77 -19.95 7.13
N GLY A 197 2.02 -20.11 6.67
CA GLY A 197 2.79 -21.35 6.86
C GLY A 197 3.14 -21.63 8.31
N ALA A 198 3.42 -20.60 9.13
CA ALA A 198 3.64 -20.77 10.57
C ALA A 198 2.36 -21.27 11.26
N PHE A 199 1.22 -20.65 10.96
CA PHE A 199 -0.08 -21.06 11.50
C PHE A 199 -0.45 -22.49 11.08
N ALA A 200 -0.32 -22.84 9.80
CA ALA A 200 -0.60 -24.18 9.30
C ALA A 200 0.27 -25.26 9.99
N LYS A 201 1.51 -24.92 10.32
CA LYS A 201 2.46 -25.82 10.99
C LYS A 201 2.42 -25.71 12.52
N LYS A 202 1.56 -24.85 13.06
CA LYS A 202 1.48 -24.56 14.52
C LYS A 202 2.82 -24.16 15.12
N LYS A 203 3.59 -23.35 14.37
CA LYS A 203 4.92 -22.86 14.80
C LYS A 203 4.80 -21.42 15.27
N PRO A 204 5.57 -21.01 16.30
CA PRO A 204 5.68 -19.62 16.70
C PRO A 204 6.14 -18.74 15.54
N ILE A 205 5.57 -17.53 15.47
CA ILE A 205 6.04 -16.50 14.54
C ILE A 205 6.04 -15.13 15.22
N PHE A 206 7.16 -14.41 15.09
CA PHE A 206 7.30 -13.00 15.39
C PHE A 206 7.45 -12.25 14.08
N THR A 207 6.54 -11.33 13.78
CA THR A 207 6.44 -10.72 12.46
C THR A 207 6.01 -9.26 12.53
N TYR A 208 6.41 -8.49 11.53
CA TYR A 208 5.72 -7.28 11.11
C TYR A 208 4.49 -7.66 10.29
N TYR A 209 3.40 -6.93 10.46
CA TYR A 209 2.26 -7.00 9.55
C TYR A 209 1.39 -5.75 9.66
N TRP A 210 0.33 -5.67 8.86
CA TRP A 210 -0.60 -4.54 8.86
C TRP A 210 -2.05 -5.00 8.73
N ALA A 211 -2.98 -4.11 9.10
CA ALA A 211 -4.41 -4.28 8.96
C ALA A 211 -5.04 -3.02 8.32
N PRO A 212 -6.14 -3.19 7.56
CA PRO A 212 -6.87 -4.43 7.28
C PRO A 212 -6.25 -5.22 6.12
N THR A 213 -6.21 -6.55 6.24
CA THR A 213 -5.84 -7.45 5.15
C THR A 213 -6.68 -8.73 5.18
N GLY A 214 -6.77 -9.42 4.04
CA GLY A 214 -7.46 -10.71 3.97
C GLY A 214 -6.80 -11.80 4.83
N LEU A 215 -5.49 -11.71 5.10
CA LEU A 215 -4.79 -12.66 5.96
C LEU A 215 -5.14 -12.43 7.43
N MET A 216 -5.21 -11.16 7.89
CA MET A 216 -5.61 -10.85 9.27
C MET A 216 -7.01 -11.37 9.64
N GLY A 217 -7.88 -11.55 8.66
CA GLY A 217 -9.19 -12.20 8.87
C GLY A 217 -9.13 -13.73 8.99
N LYS A 218 -7.96 -14.35 8.79
CA LYS A 218 -7.80 -15.83 8.77
C LYS A 218 -6.84 -16.35 9.83
N VAL A 219 -6.03 -15.49 10.43
CA VAL A 219 -5.02 -15.85 11.42
C VAL A 219 -5.14 -14.97 12.67
N ASP A 220 -4.90 -15.56 13.83
CA ASP A 220 -4.98 -14.86 15.11
C ASP A 220 -3.59 -14.32 15.50
N LEU A 221 -3.27 -13.13 15.05
CA LEU A 221 -2.08 -12.38 15.43
C LEU A 221 -2.39 -11.44 16.60
N VAL A 222 -1.54 -11.44 17.61
CA VAL A 222 -1.59 -10.50 18.74
C VAL A 222 -0.62 -9.37 18.47
N ARG A 223 -1.16 -8.14 18.39
CA ARG A 223 -0.37 -6.93 18.29
C ARG A 223 0.39 -6.70 19.59
N LEU A 224 1.70 -6.53 19.50
CA LEU A 224 2.51 -6.12 20.64
C LEU A 224 2.36 -4.61 20.87
N THR A 225 2.25 -4.24 22.15
CA THR A 225 2.29 -2.82 22.54
C THR A 225 3.71 -2.31 22.36
N GLU A 226 3.82 -1.17 21.71
CA GLU A 226 5.06 -0.44 21.46
C GLU A 226 5.10 0.84 22.33
N PRO A 227 6.26 1.46 22.54
CA PRO A 227 6.35 2.80 23.13
C PRO A 227 5.40 3.77 22.45
N LYS A 228 4.85 4.71 23.24
CA LYS A 228 3.90 5.69 22.70
C LYS A 228 4.54 6.49 21.57
N TRP A 229 3.84 6.59 20.44
CA TRP A 229 4.27 7.40 19.32
C TRP A 229 4.48 8.87 19.72
N SER A 230 5.54 9.48 19.23
CA SER A 230 5.76 10.91 19.32
C SER A 230 6.30 11.45 17.99
N LYS A 231 5.82 12.63 17.60
CA LYS A 231 6.25 13.26 16.35
C LYS A 231 7.78 13.47 16.35
N LYS A 232 8.35 13.92 17.47
CA LYS A 232 9.78 14.12 17.57
C LYS A 232 10.59 12.84 17.28
N CYS A 233 10.20 11.72 17.89
CA CYS A 233 10.87 10.45 17.66
C CYS A 233 10.69 9.99 16.19
N TRP A 234 9.55 10.24 15.61
CA TRP A 234 9.26 9.90 14.21
C TRP A 234 10.09 10.72 13.23
N ASP A 235 10.19 12.03 13.45
CA ASP A 235 10.99 12.93 12.62
C ASP A 235 12.50 12.61 12.71
N ASP A 236 12.98 12.20 13.88
CA ASP A 236 14.38 11.78 14.08
C ASP A 236 14.72 10.44 13.37
N MET A 237 13.70 9.63 12.99
CA MET A 237 13.86 8.36 12.25
C MET A 237 13.82 8.54 10.72
N SER A 238 13.22 9.59 10.25
CA SER A 238 13.07 9.89 8.82
C SER A 238 14.20 10.78 8.31
#